data_9af1e2c62404aa7eb9abc1de4a372d30
#
_entry.id   9af1e2c62404aa7eb9abc1de4a372d30
#
_cell.length_a   1.000
_cell.length_b   1.000
_cell.length_c   1.000
_cell.angle_alpha   90.00
_cell.angle_beta   90.00
_cell.angle_gamma   90.00
#
_symmetry.space_group_name_H-M   'P 1'
#
loop_
_entity.id
_entity.type
_entity.pdbx_description
1 polymer ?
#
loop_
_entity_poly.entity_id
_entity_poly.type
_entity_poly.pdbx_seq_one_letter_code
_entity_poly.pdbx_strand_id
1 'polypeptide(L)'
;MKPYRYAINYIAGAPTVEEGLDLIKKVGYDGVFFGWNPDVWANLRNVNAARERGLEVTSIHAPFTHVQYIWRENEPRGELAAEEQIVCLRQCAALNVPVMVLHVFIGFLEHTPTEIGLQRYGRIIEEAERLGVKLGFENTEGEEYLAAIFERYGDRPSVGFCLDTGHEQVYNGGKDLMALYGSKLVHTHFNDNKGETLPIDRPEHTYYRDLHLVMGDGIVDWKGVMDRIEKVGYTGFLTCELGQHGSDHYPGTHDRYRAMSLEEFLRYTYDRMVAVAERKL
;
A
#
# COMPACT_ATOMS: atom_id res chain seq x y z
N MET A 1 15.43 21.95 -5.33
CA MET A 1 14.11 21.53 -4.83
C MET A 1 14.06 20.03 -5.05
N LYS A 2 13.66 19.22 -4.08
CA LYS A 2 13.47 17.77 -4.30
C LYS A 2 12.42 17.60 -5.40
N PRO A 3 12.61 16.71 -6.40
CA PRO A 3 11.63 16.51 -7.46
C PRO A 3 10.32 15.90 -6.94
N TYR A 4 10.40 15.15 -5.84
CA TYR A 4 9.28 14.47 -5.18
C TYR A 4 9.31 14.68 -3.67
N ARG A 5 8.15 14.51 -3.02
CA ARG A 5 8.03 14.34 -1.58
C ARG A 5 8.06 12.85 -1.25
N TYR A 6 8.62 12.50 -0.11
CA TYR A 6 8.83 11.10 0.30
C TYR A 6 8.04 10.78 1.54
N ALA A 7 7.38 9.62 1.52
CA ALA A 7 6.68 9.07 2.66
C ALA A 7 7.05 7.61 2.91
N ILE A 8 6.71 7.11 4.08
CA ILE A 8 6.94 5.72 4.48
C ILE A 8 5.79 5.23 5.36
N ASN A 9 5.53 3.92 5.39
CA ASN A 9 4.66 3.34 6.41
C ASN A 9 5.25 3.58 7.81
N TYR A 10 4.38 3.76 8.81
CA TYR A 10 4.86 3.76 10.18
C TYR A 10 5.42 2.37 10.54
N ILE A 11 6.69 2.32 10.88
CA ILE A 11 7.38 1.08 11.28
C ILE A 11 7.50 1.08 12.80
N ALA A 12 6.90 0.08 13.44
CA ALA A 12 7.03 -0.13 14.87
C ALA A 12 8.48 -0.54 15.22
N GLY A 13 8.99 -0.07 16.33
CA GLY A 13 10.36 -0.38 16.77
C GLY A 13 10.93 0.66 17.74
N ALA A 14 10.31 1.84 17.83
CA ALA A 14 10.58 2.81 18.88
C ALA A 14 9.72 2.52 20.13
N PRO A 15 10.12 3.00 21.32
CA PRO A 15 9.33 2.82 22.54
C PRO A 15 7.93 3.42 22.49
N THR A 16 7.75 4.53 21.75
CA THR A 16 6.47 5.20 21.54
C THR A 16 6.27 5.53 20.06
N VAL A 17 5.03 5.77 19.66
CA VAL A 17 4.71 6.24 18.30
C VAL A 17 5.38 7.58 18.02
N GLU A 18 5.36 8.47 18.98
CA GLU A 18 5.95 9.79 18.90
C GLU A 18 7.46 9.74 18.61
N GLU A 19 8.20 8.90 19.33
CA GLU A 19 9.65 8.71 19.10
C GLU A 19 9.92 8.10 17.70
N GLY A 20 9.10 7.16 17.25
CA GLY A 20 9.20 6.61 15.90
C GLY A 20 8.98 7.67 14.82
N LEU A 21 7.98 8.53 15.01
CA LEU A 21 7.69 9.65 14.11
C LEU A 21 8.81 10.73 14.14
N ASP A 22 9.42 10.98 15.31
CA ASP A 22 10.58 11.86 15.43
C ASP A 22 11.75 11.34 14.60
N LEU A 23 12.00 10.04 14.59
CA LEU A 23 13.04 9.42 13.76
C LEU A 23 12.70 9.54 12.25
N ILE A 24 11.47 9.27 11.84
CA ILE A 24 11.01 9.43 10.46
C ILE A 24 11.24 10.87 10.00
N LYS A 25 10.85 11.87 10.81
CA LYS A 25 11.07 13.29 10.51
C LYS A 25 12.54 13.66 10.47
N LYS A 26 13.34 13.21 11.45
CA LYS A 26 14.78 13.45 11.55
C LYS A 26 15.54 12.96 10.32
N VAL A 27 15.15 11.80 9.77
CA VAL A 27 15.76 11.22 8.57
C VAL A 27 15.48 12.05 7.34
N GLY A 28 14.32 12.71 7.26
CA GLY A 28 14.01 13.64 6.18
C GLY A 28 12.75 13.30 5.37
N TYR A 29 11.93 12.36 5.82
CA TYR A 29 10.63 12.09 5.22
C TYR A 29 9.69 13.28 5.38
N ASP A 30 8.84 13.48 4.38
CA ASP A 30 7.84 14.55 4.34
C ASP A 30 6.47 14.05 4.81
N GLY A 31 6.24 12.73 4.79
CA GLY A 31 4.97 12.12 5.16
C GLY A 31 5.11 10.71 5.70
N VAL A 32 3.99 10.20 6.21
CA VAL A 32 3.83 8.87 6.77
C VAL A 32 2.44 8.33 6.43
N PHE A 33 2.28 7.01 6.36
CA PHE A 33 0.96 6.39 6.39
C PHE A 33 0.86 5.34 7.50
N PHE A 34 -0.37 5.04 7.88
CA PHE A 34 -0.68 4.07 8.93
C PHE A 34 -1.59 2.97 8.42
N GLY A 35 -1.42 1.75 8.93
CA GLY A 35 -2.48 0.75 8.88
C GLY A 35 -3.66 1.18 9.76
N TRP A 36 -4.87 0.89 9.32
CA TRP A 36 -6.07 1.15 10.11
C TRP A 36 -6.09 0.35 11.41
N ASN A 37 -6.52 1.00 12.48
CA ASN A 37 -6.73 0.36 13.78
C ASN A 37 -8.22 0.40 14.14
N PRO A 38 -8.83 -0.70 14.61
CA PRO A 38 -10.23 -0.69 15.07
C PRO A 38 -10.46 0.23 16.27
N ASP A 39 -9.42 0.53 17.10
CA ASP A 39 -9.47 1.62 18.07
C ASP A 39 -9.36 2.98 17.37
N VAL A 40 -10.51 3.63 17.19
CA VAL A 40 -10.58 4.96 16.56
C VAL A 40 -9.71 6.01 17.25
N TRP A 41 -9.51 5.88 18.56
CA TRP A 41 -8.66 6.80 19.31
C TRP A 41 -7.18 6.59 19.03
N ALA A 42 -6.76 5.35 18.71
CA ALA A 42 -5.40 5.09 18.26
C ALA A 42 -5.13 5.78 16.91
N ASN A 43 -6.04 5.69 15.94
CA ASN A 43 -5.90 6.38 14.67
C ASN A 43 -5.81 7.90 14.85
N LEU A 44 -6.68 8.48 15.71
CA LEU A 44 -6.65 9.92 16.02
C LEU A 44 -5.32 10.34 16.65
N ARG A 45 -4.83 9.58 17.66
CA ARG A 45 -3.53 9.85 18.30
C ARG A 45 -2.38 9.82 17.30
N ASN A 46 -2.32 8.78 16.46
CA ASN A 46 -1.26 8.60 15.48
C ASN A 46 -1.22 9.72 14.43
N VAL A 47 -2.40 10.07 13.88
CA VAL A 47 -2.52 11.15 12.90
C VAL A 47 -2.12 12.50 13.50
N ASN A 48 -2.57 12.80 14.71
CA ASN A 48 -2.21 14.07 15.38
C ASN A 48 -0.71 14.09 15.69
N ALA A 49 -0.14 13.02 16.24
CA ALA A 49 1.28 12.93 16.54
C ALA A 49 2.17 13.15 15.30
N ALA A 50 1.77 12.61 14.13
CA ALA A 50 2.46 12.86 12.87
C ALA A 50 2.40 14.34 12.46
N ARG A 51 1.21 14.95 12.52
CA ARG A 51 1.00 16.36 12.14
C ARG A 51 1.73 17.33 13.05
N GLU A 52 1.75 17.09 14.35
CA GLU A 52 2.50 17.89 15.34
C GLU A 52 4.00 17.94 15.01
N ARG A 53 4.52 16.91 14.33
CA ARG A 53 5.91 16.82 13.84
C ARG A 53 6.11 17.37 12.42
N GLY A 54 5.05 17.90 11.81
CA GLY A 54 5.09 18.40 10.44
C GLY A 54 5.28 17.28 9.41
N LEU A 55 4.77 16.07 9.69
CA LEU A 55 4.62 15.00 8.72
C LEU A 55 3.21 15.04 8.14
N GLU A 56 3.07 14.95 6.81
CA GLU A 56 1.77 14.71 6.20
C GLU A 56 1.36 13.26 6.39
N VAL A 57 0.10 13.02 6.77
CA VAL A 57 -0.45 11.66 6.73
C VAL A 57 -1.02 11.45 5.34
N THR A 58 -0.32 10.65 4.54
CA THR A 58 -0.60 10.50 3.11
C THR A 58 -1.78 9.60 2.82
N SER A 59 -1.95 8.55 3.64
CA SER A 59 -3.05 7.59 3.54
C SER A 59 -3.26 6.84 4.85
N ILE A 60 -4.39 6.14 4.92
CA ILE A 60 -4.61 5.03 5.82
C ILE A 60 -4.79 3.78 4.96
N HIS A 61 -4.04 2.72 5.28
CA HIS A 61 -4.23 1.41 4.68
C HIS A 61 -5.39 0.70 5.36
N ALA A 62 -6.41 0.36 4.59
CA ALA A 62 -7.61 -0.29 5.07
C ALA A 62 -7.34 -1.73 5.57
N PRO A 63 -8.18 -2.30 6.44
CA PRO A 63 -8.08 -3.69 6.82
C PRO A 63 -8.32 -4.59 5.59
N PHE A 64 -7.50 -5.62 5.40
CA PHE A 64 -7.57 -6.48 4.21
C PHE A 64 -7.83 -7.96 4.50
N THR A 65 -7.76 -8.39 5.76
CA THR A 65 -7.84 -9.81 6.15
C THR A 65 -9.14 -10.51 5.70
N HIS A 66 -10.21 -9.74 5.46
CA HIS A 66 -11.54 -10.29 5.17
C HIS A 66 -12.09 -9.88 3.78
N VAL A 67 -11.32 -9.17 2.96
CA VAL A 67 -11.83 -8.58 1.70
C VAL A 67 -12.28 -9.63 0.68
N GLN A 68 -11.75 -10.85 0.72
CA GLN A 68 -12.21 -11.94 -0.12
C GLN A 68 -13.68 -12.29 0.10
N TYR A 69 -14.21 -12.07 1.31
CA TYR A 69 -15.64 -12.34 1.59
C TYR A 69 -16.56 -11.34 0.92
N ILE A 70 -16.10 -10.14 0.56
CA ILE A 70 -16.88 -9.13 -0.16
C ILE A 70 -17.42 -9.71 -1.47
N TRP A 71 -16.67 -10.61 -2.11
CA TRP A 71 -17.01 -11.20 -3.40
C TRP A 71 -17.91 -12.44 -3.33
N ARG A 72 -18.11 -13.01 -2.14
CA ARG A 72 -18.84 -14.26 -1.99
C ARG A 72 -20.34 -14.04 -1.81
N GLU A 73 -21.12 -14.74 -2.63
CA GLU A 73 -22.57 -14.81 -2.46
C GLU A 73 -22.94 -15.62 -1.22
N ASN A 74 -24.08 -15.29 -0.61
CA ASN A 74 -24.60 -15.98 0.57
C ASN A 74 -23.61 -16.10 1.74
N GLU A 75 -22.61 -15.22 1.81
CA GLU A 75 -21.60 -15.15 2.87
C GLU A 75 -21.85 -13.90 3.74
N PRO A 76 -22.39 -14.07 4.96
CA PRO A 76 -22.69 -12.94 5.85
C PRO A 76 -21.48 -12.07 6.17
N ARG A 77 -20.27 -12.66 6.19
CA ARG A 77 -19.02 -11.93 6.42
C ARG A 77 -18.71 -10.93 5.31
N GLY A 78 -19.29 -11.10 4.11
CA GLY A 78 -19.12 -10.15 3.01
C GLY A 78 -19.70 -8.77 3.31
N GLU A 79 -20.86 -8.71 3.98
CA GLU A 79 -21.43 -7.43 4.43
C GLU A 79 -20.60 -6.81 5.55
N LEU A 80 -20.13 -7.62 6.51
CA LEU A 80 -19.27 -7.15 7.58
C LEU A 80 -17.95 -6.61 7.05
N ALA A 81 -17.32 -7.29 6.09
CA ALA A 81 -16.09 -6.85 5.46
C ALA A 81 -16.29 -5.54 4.68
N ALA A 82 -17.39 -5.38 3.96
CA ALA A 82 -17.69 -4.13 3.27
C ALA A 82 -17.95 -2.98 4.25
N GLU A 83 -18.67 -3.23 5.34
CA GLU A 83 -18.91 -2.20 6.36
C GLU A 83 -17.60 -1.82 7.10
N GLU A 84 -16.69 -2.76 7.31
CA GLU A 84 -15.36 -2.48 7.88
C GLU A 84 -14.58 -1.49 7.00
N GLN A 85 -14.63 -1.65 5.66
CA GLN A 85 -14.05 -0.68 4.72
C GLN A 85 -14.72 0.69 4.84
N ILE A 86 -16.05 0.73 4.95
CA ILE A 86 -16.81 1.98 5.10
C ILE A 86 -16.45 2.68 6.43
N VAL A 87 -16.29 1.94 7.52
CA VAL A 87 -15.87 2.49 8.81
C VAL A 87 -14.47 3.11 8.71
N CYS A 88 -13.51 2.40 8.10
CA CYS A 88 -12.18 2.94 7.83
C CYS A 88 -12.26 4.23 7.02
N LEU A 89 -13.03 4.24 5.95
CA LEU A 89 -13.22 5.40 5.07
C LEU A 89 -13.81 6.62 5.81
N ARG A 90 -14.79 6.41 6.67
CA ARG A 90 -15.36 7.47 7.52
C ARG A 90 -14.32 8.04 8.48
N GLN A 91 -13.40 7.21 8.98
CA GLN A 91 -12.30 7.68 9.80
C GLN A 91 -11.28 8.47 8.98
N CYS A 92 -10.93 8.04 7.77
CA CYS A 92 -10.10 8.83 6.86
C CYS A 92 -10.66 10.25 6.68
N ALA A 93 -11.96 10.35 6.39
CA ALA A 93 -12.63 11.63 6.24
C ALA A 93 -12.62 12.48 7.53
N ALA A 94 -12.98 11.88 8.66
CA ALA A 94 -13.00 12.56 9.97
C ALA A 94 -11.61 13.07 10.40
N LEU A 95 -10.56 12.35 9.99
CA LEU A 95 -9.17 12.70 10.26
C LEU A 95 -8.55 13.57 9.15
N ASN A 96 -9.29 13.96 8.12
CA ASN A 96 -8.79 14.67 6.94
C ASN A 96 -7.58 13.95 6.30
N VAL A 97 -7.62 12.62 6.20
CA VAL A 97 -6.64 11.83 5.45
C VAL A 97 -7.16 11.66 4.02
N PRO A 98 -6.40 12.08 3.00
CA PRO A 98 -6.93 12.25 1.65
C PRO A 98 -7.15 10.95 0.88
N VAL A 99 -6.44 9.88 1.24
CA VAL A 99 -6.45 8.59 0.53
C VAL A 99 -6.68 7.45 1.51
N MET A 100 -7.56 6.53 1.17
CA MET A 100 -7.64 5.20 1.75
C MET A 100 -7.08 4.20 0.74
N VAL A 101 -5.98 3.53 1.07
CA VAL A 101 -5.46 2.42 0.26
C VAL A 101 -6.17 1.14 0.69
N LEU A 102 -6.56 0.32 -0.27
CA LEU A 102 -7.27 -0.92 0.01
C LEU A 102 -6.96 -2.03 -0.99
N HIS A 103 -6.90 -3.26 -0.48
CA HIS A 103 -6.88 -4.47 -1.30
C HIS A 103 -8.30 -4.76 -1.81
N VAL A 104 -8.40 -5.23 -3.05
CA VAL A 104 -9.68 -5.66 -3.62
C VAL A 104 -9.99 -7.12 -3.30
N PHE A 105 -8.96 -7.94 -3.13
CA PHE A 105 -9.04 -9.36 -2.88
C PHE A 105 -7.83 -9.84 -2.09
N ILE A 106 -7.95 -10.95 -1.41
CA ILE A 106 -6.86 -11.71 -0.81
C ILE A 106 -7.12 -13.21 -1.01
N GLY A 107 -6.14 -13.92 -1.54
CA GLY A 107 -6.22 -15.37 -1.76
C GLY A 107 -5.76 -15.79 -3.16
N PHE A 108 -5.58 -17.12 -3.35
CA PHE A 108 -4.97 -17.68 -4.55
C PHE A 108 -5.80 -18.81 -5.18
N LEU A 109 -7.02 -19.04 -4.70
CA LEU A 109 -7.86 -20.17 -5.14
C LEU A 109 -9.18 -19.74 -5.79
N GLU A 110 -9.53 -18.47 -5.70
CA GLU A 110 -10.73 -17.92 -6.27
C GLU A 110 -10.36 -16.87 -7.31
N HIS A 111 -10.94 -16.96 -8.51
CA HIS A 111 -10.55 -16.14 -9.66
C HIS A 111 -11.76 -15.57 -10.41
N THR A 112 -12.92 -15.46 -9.75
CA THR A 112 -14.16 -15.05 -10.43
C THR A 112 -14.80 -13.88 -9.69
N PRO A 113 -14.66 -12.65 -10.18
CA PRO A 113 -15.41 -11.50 -9.69
C PRO A 113 -16.92 -11.74 -9.80
N THR A 114 -17.66 -11.33 -8.78
CA THR A 114 -19.12 -11.54 -8.70
C THR A 114 -19.87 -10.22 -8.72
N GLU A 115 -21.13 -10.25 -9.15
CA GLU A 115 -21.99 -9.05 -9.15
C GLU A 115 -22.23 -8.53 -7.72
N ILE A 116 -22.38 -9.42 -6.74
CA ILE A 116 -22.53 -9.00 -5.34
C ILE A 116 -21.29 -8.27 -4.81
N GLY A 117 -20.09 -8.73 -5.20
CA GLY A 117 -18.84 -8.05 -4.86
C GLY A 117 -18.78 -6.66 -5.47
N LEU A 118 -19.11 -6.53 -6.75
CA LEU A 118 -19.19 -5.23 -7.43
C LEU A 118 -20.20 -4.29 -6.74
N GLN A 119 -21.37 -4.78 -6.36
CA GLN A 119 -22.36 -3.97 -5.64
C GLN A 119 -21.85 -3.49 -4.28
N ARG A 120 -21.15 -4.34 -3.52
CA ARG A 120 -20.57 -3.98 -2.23
C ARG A 120 -19.46 -2.94 -2.39
N TYR A 121 -18.56 -3.12 -3.36
CA TYR A 121 -17.56 -2.09 -3.69
C TYR A 121 -18.21 -0.80 -4.22
N GLY A 122 -19.30 -0.90 -4.97
CA GLY A 122 -20.08 0.27 -5.39
C GLY A 122 -20.51 1.15 -4.22
N ARG A 123 -21.00 0.54 -3.13
CA ARG A 123 -21.38 1.27 -1.90
C ARG A 123 -20.16 1.94 -1.22
N ILE A 124 -19.01 1.27 -1.19
CA ILE A 124 -17.77 1.85 -0.65
C ILE A 124 -17.35 3.06 -1.50
N ILE A 125 -17.42 2.96 -2.82
CA ILE A 125 -17.09 4.03 -3.76
C ILE A 125 -18.05 5.21 -3.62
N GLU A 126 -19.35 4.97 -3.50
CA GLU A 126 -20.36 6.01 -3.28
C GLU A 126 -20.11 6.77 -1.97
N GLU A 127 -19.77 6.06 -0.89
CA GLU A 127 -19.45 6.68 0.38
C GLU A 127 -18.14 7.50 0.28
N ALA A 128 -17.13 7.03 -0.47
CA ALA A 128 -15.89 7.75 -0.71
C ALA A 128 -16.14 9.08 -1.42
N GLU A 129 -17.00 9.08 -2.43
CA GLU A 129 -17.40 10.30 -3.14
C GLU A 129 -18.12 11.29 -2.22
N ARG A 130 -19.07 10.79 -1.43
CA ARG A 130 -19.81 11.60 -0.46
C ARG A 130 -18.90 12.26 0.56
N LEU A 131 -17.82 11.59 0.94
CA LEU A 131 -16.84 12.05 1.94
C LEU A 131 -15.66 12.83 1.33
N GLY A 132 -15.48 12.82 0.02
CA GLY A 132 -14.35 13.45 -0.65
C GLY A 132 -13.01 12.76 -0.44
N VAL A 133 -12.99 11.47 -0.11
CA VAL A 133 -11.78 10.66 0.08
C VAL A 133 -11.49 9.88 -1.21
N LYS A 134 -10.22 9.80 -1.60
CA LYS A 134 -9.79 8.95 -2.71
C LYS A 134 -9.58 7.51 -2.24
N LEU A 135 -9.97 6.56 -3.07
CA LEU A 135 -9.67 5.15 -2.90
C LEU A 135 -8.47 4.80 -3.78
N GLY A 136 -7.37 4.35 -3.17
CA GLY A 136 -6.22 3.79 -3.88
C GLY A 136 -6.37 2.28 -3.93
N PHE A 137 -7.00 1.74 -4.97
CA PHE A 137 -7.08 0.30 -5.17
C PHE A 137 -5.70 -0.25 -5.52
N GLU A 138 -5.18 -1.11 -4.66
CA GLU A 138 -3.83 -1.62 -4.76
C GLU A 138 -3.78 -2.90 -5.60
N ASN A 139 -2.72 -3.04 -6.39
CA ASN A 139 -2.44 -4.28 -7.10
C ASN A 139 -1.90 -5.34 -6.13
N THR A 140 -2.74 -6.29 -5.83
CA THR A 140 -2.43 -7.44 -4.99
C THR A 140 -2.67 -8.72 -5.78
N GLU A 141 -2.80 -9.86 -5.09
CA GLU A 141 -3.34 -11.07 -5.71
C GLU A 141 -4.77 -10.84 -6.23
N GLY A 142 -5.18 -11.61 -7.22
CA GLY A 142 -6.52 -11.49 -7.80
C GLY A 142 -6.68 -10.27 -8.71
N GLU A 143 -5.76 -10.07 -9.65
CA GLU A 143 -5.79 -8.98 -10.62
C GLU A 143 -7.15 -8.86 -11.35
N GLU A 144 -7.85 -9.98 -11.58
CA GLU A 144 -9.17 -10.01 -12.20
C GLU A 144 -10.23 -9.26 -11.40
N TYR A 145 -10.10 -9.21 -10.07
CA TYR A 145 -10.99 -8.44 -9.20
C TYR A 145 -10.69 -6.94 -9.32
N LEU A 146 -9.41 -6.58 -9.39
CA LEU A 146 -9.00 -5.19 -9.66
C LEU A 146 -9.51 -4.75 -11.03
N ALA A 147 -9.34 -5.58 -12.05
CA ALA A 147 -9.84 -5.30 -13.40
C ALA A 147 -11.36 -5.09 -13.43
N ALA A 148 -12.12 -5.92 -12.71
CA ALA A 148 -13.58 -5.79 -12.62
C ALA A 148 -14.01 -4.47 -11.95
N ILE A 149 -13.29 -4.01 -10.92
CA ILE A 149 -13.53 -2.70 -10.29
C ILE A 149 -13.27 -1.58 -11.29
N PHE A 150 -12.13 -1.60 -11.99
CA PHE A 150 -11.81 -0.54 -12.95
C PHE A 150 -12.71 -0.55 -14.19
N GLU A 151 -13.15 -1.71 -14.65
CA GLU A 151 -14.12 -1.82 -15.75
C GLU A 151 -15.46 -1.20 -15.36
N ARG A 152 -15.97 -1.47 -14.16
CA ARG A 152 -17.28 -1.01 -13.71
C ARG A 152 -17.27 0.43 -13.19
N TYR A 153 -16.21 0.85 -12.50
CA TYR A 153 -16.16 2.08 -11.70
C TYR A 153 -14.97 2.97 -11.99
N GLY A 154 -14.11 2.64 -12.95
CA GLY A 154 -12.89 3.38 -13.24
C GLY A 154 -13.09 4.84 -13.58
N ASP A 155 -14.26 5.24 -14.09
CA ASP A 155 -14.60 6.64 -14.40
C ASP A 155 -15.07 7.44 -13.17
N ARG A 156 -15.32 6.77 -12.04
CA ARG A 156 -15.77 7.45 -10.81
C ARG A 156 -14.63 8.31 -10.22
N PRO A 157 -14.94 9.52 -9.75
CA PRO A 157 -13.91 10.47 -9.29
C PRO A 157 -13.15 10.03 -8.05
N SER A 158 -13.74 9.18 -7.19
CA SER A 158 -13.07 8.63 -6.00
C SER A 158 -12.18 7.43 -6.30
N VAL A 159 -12.34 6.78 -7.47
CA VAL A 159 -11.58 5.58 -7.85
C VAL A 159 -10.21 5.97 -8.37
N GLY A 160 -9.18 5.45 -7.74
CA GLY A 160 -7.78 5.61 -8.09
C GLY A 160 -7.00 4.32 -7.93
N PHE A 161 -5.78 4.32 -8.46
CA PHE A 161 -4.85 3.20 -8.41
C PHE A 161 -3.76 3.47 -7.38
N CYS A 162 -3.41 2.48 -6.59
CA CYS A 162 -2.20 2.45 -5.78
C CYS A 162 -1.23 1.44 -6.42
N LEU A 163 -0.06 1.91 -6.85
CA LEU A 163 0.98 1.05 -7.39
C LEU A 163 1.82 0.49 -6.26
N ASP A 164 1.75 -0.83 -6.02
CA ASP A 164 2.76 -1.55 -5.28
C ASP A 164 3.74 -2.24 -6.25
N THR A 165 5.02 -1.86 -6.14
CA THR A 165 6.07 -2.30 -7.06
C THR A 165 6.54 -3.72 -6.80
N GLY A 166 6.50 -4.17 -5.55
CA GLY A 166 6.84 -5.55 -5.18
C GLY A 166 5.74 -6.53 -5.53
N HIS A 167 4.48 -6.12 -5.37
CA HIS A 167 3.34 -6.92 -5.78
C HIS A 167 3.30 -7.17 -7.29
N GLU A 168 3.72 -6.21 -8.12
CA GLU A 168 3.88 -6.45 -9.56
C GLU A 168 4.75 -7.69 -9.82
N GLN A 169 5.80 -7.93 -9.02
CA GLN A 169 6.71 -9.05 -9.18
C GLN A 169 6.21 -10.36 -8.56
N VAL A 170 5.46 -10.26 -7.46
CA VAL A 170 5.03 -11.42 -6.69
C VAL A 170 3.67 -11.94 -7.15
N TYR A 171 2.72 -11.05 -7.36
CA TYR A 171 1.32 -11.40 -7.59
C TYR A 171 0.89 -11.22 -9.05
N ASN A 172 1.52 -10.29 -9.77
CA ASN A 172 1.09 -9.92 -11.11
C ASN A 172 2.08 -10.39 -12.21
N GLY A 173 3.08 -11.20 -11.85
CA GLY A 173 4.02 -11.80 -12.81
C GLY A 173 4.84 -10.78 -13.62
N GLY A 174 5.14 -9.61 -13.05
CA GLY A 174 5.85 -8.52 -13.72
C GLY A 174 5.03 -7.77 -14.77
N LYS A 175 3.71 -7.93 -14.78
CA LYS A 175 2.81 -7.24 -15.72
C LYS A 175 2.81 -5.74 -15.48
N ASP A 176 2.88 -4.95 -16.54
CA ASP A 176 2.84 -3.49 -16.46
C ASP A 176 1.42 -2.97 -16.14
N LEU A 177 1.09 -2.90 -14.85
CA LEU A 177 -0.20 -2.40 -14.39
C LEU A 177 -0.31 -0.88 -14.52
N MET A 178 0.80 -0.16 -14.61
CA MET A 178 0.79 1.26 -14.94
C MET A 178 0.32 1.55 -16.36
N ALA A 179 0.53 0.63 -17.31
CA ALA A 179 -0.04 0.76 -18.64
C ALA A 179 -1.58 0.66 -18.65
N LEU A 180 -2.17 -0.08 -17.70
CA LEU A 180 -3.62 -0.26 -17.57
C LEU A 180 -4.26 0.83 -16.71
N TYR A 181 -3.69 1.12 -15.54
CA TYR A 181 -4.33 1.92 -14.50
C TYR A 181 -3.57 3.19 -14.13
N GLY A 182 -2.38 3.44 -14.70
CA GLY A 182 -1.52 4.54 -14.29
C GLY A 182 -2.12 5.94 -14.48
N SER A 183 -3.06 6.13 -15.40
CA SER A 183 -3.80 7.39 -15.54
C SER A 183 -4.67 7.72 -14.30
N LYS A 184 -4.90 6.75 -13.43
CA LYS A 184 -5.64 6.86 -12.17
C LYS A 184 -4.74 6.75 -10.94
N LEU A 185 -3.40 6.85 -11.10
CA LEU A 185 -2.47 6.74 -10.00
C LEU A 185 -2.71 7.83 -8.96
N VAL A 186 -3.01 7.44 -7.72
CA VAL A 186 -3.24 8.33 -6.57
C VAL A 186 -2.28 8.09 -5.42
N HIS A 187 -1.65 6.91 -5.37
CA HIS A 187 -0.73 6.53 -4.31
C HIS A 187 0.29 5.51 -4.83
N THR A 188 1.39 5.35 -4.08
CA THR A 188 2.42 4.35 -4.39
C THR A 188 2.85 3.62 -3.12
N HIS A 189 3.13 2.33 -3.23
CA HIS A 189 3.85 1.53 -2.25
C HIS A 189 5.12 0.99 -2.90
N PHE A 190 6.25 1.63 -2.59
CA PHE A 190 7.55 1.23 -3.10
C PHE A 190 8.19 0.24 -2.16
N ASN A 191 8.34 -0.96 -2.63
CA ASN A 191 9.14 -2.02 -2.03
C ASN A 191 9.74 -2.89 -3.13
N ASP A 192 10.72 -3.70 -2.79
CA ASP A 192 11.36 -4.62 -3.70
C ASP A 192 11.07 -6.06 -3.29
N ASN A 193 11.12 -6.96 -4.23
CA ASN A 193 10.87 -8.37 -4.03
C ASN A 193 11.80 -9.21 -4.91
N LYS A 194 11.87 -10.51 -4.62
CA LYS A 194 12.60 -11.48 -5.44
C LYS A 194 11.69 -12.23 -6.41
N GLY A 195 10.40 -11.90 -6.42
CA GLY A 195 9.40 -12.48 -7.30
C GLY A 195 9.40 -13.99 -7.25
N GLU A 196 9.26 -14.63 -8.41
CA GLU A 196 9.21 -16.10 -8.55
C GLU A 196 10.56 -16.81 -8.35
N THR A 197 11.65 -16.09 -8.11
CA THR A 197 12.95 -16.69 -7.83
C THR A 197 12.98 -17.48 -6.52
N LEU A 198 12.05 -17.20 -5.60
CA LEU A 198 11.90 -17.95 -4.36
C LEU A 198 10.92 -19.11 -4.55
N PRO A 199 11.28 -20.34 -4.13
CA PRO A 199 10.41 -21.50 -4.28
C PRO A 199 9.21 -21.44 -3.34
N ILE A 200 8.07 -21.97 -3.78
CA ILE A 200 6.90 -22.26 -2.96
C ILE A 200 6.47 -23.71 -3.23
N ASP A 201 5.86 -24.34 -2.24
CA ASP A 201 5.37 -25.71 -2.33
C ASP A 201 3.89 -25.79 -2.74
N ARG A 202 3.13 -24.68 -2.55
CA ARG A 202 1.72 -24.58 -2.91
C ARG A 202 1.37 -23.15 -3.34
N PRO A 203 0.40 -22.97 -4.25
CA PRO A 203 -0.03 -21.63 -4.70
C PRO A 203 -0.40 -20.70 -3.56
N GLU A 204 -1.05 -21.23 -2.52
CA GLU A 204 -1.48 -20.45 -1.35
C GLU A 204 -0.30 -19.86 -0.56
N HIS A 205 0.92 -20.37 -0.78
CA HIS A 205 2.13 -19.86 -0.14
C HIS A 205 2.81 -18.74 -0.92
N THR A 206 2.23 -18.28 -2.02
CA THR A 206 2.79 -17.16 -2.80
C THR A 206 3.00 -15.90 -1.95
N TYR A 207 2.13 -15.63 -0.97
CA TYR A 207 2.27 -14.49 -0.08
C TYR A 207 3.56 -14.50 0.75
N TYR A 208 4.23 -15.65 0.93
CA TYR A 208 5.55 -15.68 1.58
C TYR A 208 6.64 -14.99 0.77
N ARG A 209 6.45 -14.87 -0.55
CA ARG A 209 7.38 -14.16 -1.44
C ARG A 209 7.25 -12.65 -1.35
N ASP A 210 6.21 -12.16 -0.70
CA ASP A 210 5.98 -10.74 -0.48
C ASP A 210 6.86 -10.24 0.67
N LEU A 211 8.06 -9.81 0.30
CA LEU A 211 9.14 -9.57 1.24
C LEU A 211 9.23 -8.13 1.72
N HIS A 212 8.64 -7.19 0.99
CA HIS A 212 8.77 -5.75 1.29
C HIS A 212 10.23 -5.33 1.52
N LEU A 213 11.14 -5.76 0.63
CA LEU A 213 12.56 -5.39 0.69
C LEU A 213 12.76 -3.91 0.36
N VAL A 214 13.88 -3.36 0.82
CA VAL A 214 14.29 -2.01 0.46
C VAL A 214 14.65 -1.95 -1.03
N MET A 215 14.31 -0.85 -1.69
CA MET A 215 14.52 -0.60 -3.10
C MET A 215 15.96 -0.91 -3.53
N GLY A 216 16.10 -1.75 -4.57
CA GLY A 216 17.37 -2.23 -5.11
C GLY A 216 17.99 -3.42 -4.38
N ASP A 217 17.30 -4.00 -3.39
CA ASP A 217 17.70 -5.26 -2.75
C ASP A 217 16.95 -6.49 -3.36
N GLY A 218 16.11 -6.27 -4.37
CA GLY A 218 15.35 -7.28 -5.11
C GLY A 218 15.59 -7.23 -6.61
N ILE A 219 14.52 -7.37 -7.40
CA ILE A 219 14.56 -7.48 -8.86
C ILE A 219 13.77 -6.39 -9.60
N VAL A 220 13.17 -5.44 -8.90
CA VAL A 220 12.36 -4.37 -9.51
C VAL A 220 13.22 -3.48 -10.40
N ASP A 221 12.78 -3.23 -11.64
CA ASP A 221 13.38 -2.23 -12.53
C ASP A 221 12.98 -0.81 -12.09
N TRP A 222 13.73 -0.25 -11.17
CA TRP A 222 13.46 1.06 -10.58
C TRP A 222 13.50 2.20 -11.59
N LYS A 223 14.36 2.10 -12.60
CA LYS A 223 14.38 3.08 -13.69
C LYS A 223 13.08 3.03 -14.49
N GLY A 224 12.64 1.84 -14.86
CA GLY A 224 11.38 1.63 -15.57
C GLY A 224 10.16 2.06 -14.73
N VAL A 225 10.16 1.83 -13.41
CA VAL A 225 9.11 2.33 -12.50
C VAL A 225 9.02 3.85 -12.57
N MET A 226 10.14 4.56 -12.43
CA MET A 226 10.15 6.03 -12.46
C MET A 226 9.77 6.59 -13.83
N ASP A 227 10.18 5.94 -14.92
CA ASP A 227 9.79 6.34 -16.28
C ASP A 227 8.26 6.23 -16.48
N ARG A 228 7.63 5.17 -15.93
CA ARG A 228 6.16 5.00 -15.94
C ARG A 228 5.43 6.05 -15.09
N ILE A 229 5.95 6.36 -13.91
CA ILE A 229 5.40 7.40 -13.02
C ILE A 229 5.44 8.78 -13.66
N GLU A 230 6.56 9.16 -14.26
CA GLU A 230 6.68 10.42 -14.98
C GLU A 230 5.78 10.49 -16.21
N LYS A 231 5.68 9.41 -16.96
CA LYS A 231 4.82 9.32 -18.16
C LYS A 231 3.36 9.66 -17.86
N VAL A 232 2.85 9.27 -16.68
CA VAL A 232 1.48 9.58 -16.28
C VAL A 232 1.35 10.93 -15.55
N GLY A 233 2.45 11.65 -15.35
CA GLY A 233 2.47 12.96 -14.71
C GLY A 233 2.14 12.95 -13.23
N TYR A 234 2.43 11.86 -12.52
CA TYR A 234 2.17 11.77 -11.08
C TYR A 234 3.09 12.70 -10.29
N THR A 235 2.50 13.52 -9.44
CA THR A 235 3.18 14.52 -8.59
C THR A 235 2.94 14.31 -7.09
N GLY A 236 2.34 13.21 -6.73
CA GLY A 236 2.10 12.83 -5.33
C GLY A 236 3.37 12.41 -4.58
N PHE A 237 3.17 11.81 -3.44
CA PHE A 237 4.27 11.24 -2.68
C PHE A 237 4.80 9.96 -3.33
N LEU A 238 6.12 9.81 -3.37
CA LEU A 238 6.71 8.48 -3.49
C LEU A 238 6.72 7.88 -2.08
N THR A 239 5.95 6.83 -1.90
CA THR A 239 5.73 6.24 -0.57
C THR A 239 6.34 4.85 -0.52
N CYS A 240 7.18 4.59 0.49
CA CYS A 240 7.68 3.23 0.76
C CYS A 240 6.66 2.46 1.60
N GLU A 241 6.55 1.17 1.33
CA GLU A 241 5.93 0.19 2.23
C GLU A 241 6.93 -0.93 2.52
N LEU A 242 7.52 -0.91 3.70
CA LEU A 242 8.69 -1.72 4.02
C LEU A 242 8.56 -2.40 5.37
N GLY A 243 9.20 -3.58 5.49
CA GLY A 243 9.33 -4.32 6.73
C GLY A 243 10.80 -4.41 7.17
N GLN A 244 11.10 -4.07 8.44
CA GLN A 244 12.42 -4.31 9.02
C GLN A 244 12.63 -5.79 9.40
N HIS A 245 11.52 -6.48 9.68
CA HIS A 245 11.51 -7.87 10.10
C HIS A 245 10.78 -8.70 9.03
N GLY A 246 11.46 -9.58 8.34
CA GLY A 246 10.87 -10.42 7.32
C GLY A 246 10.17 -11.66 7.86
N SER A 247 9.64 -12.44 6.95
CA SER A 247 9.01 -13.74 7.22
C SER A 247 10.05 -14.79 7.59
N ASP A 248 9.69 -15.69 8.50
CA ASP A 248 10.50 -16.86 8.85
C ASP A 248 10.56 -17.92 7.72
N HIS A 249 9.70 -17.81 6.71
CA HIS A 249 9.70 -18.72 5.55
C HIS A 249 10.92 -18.57 4.65
N TYR A 250 11.51 -17.35 4.61
CA TYR A 250 12.75 -17.11 3.87
C TYR A 250 13.78 -16.49 4.81
N PRO A 251 14.36 -17.30 5.73
CA PRO A 251 15.35 -16.79 6.66
C PRO A 251 16.56 -16.21 5.92
N GLY A 252 17.13 -15.15 6.48
CA GLY A 252 18.27 -14.45 5.90
C GLY A 252 17.90 -13.28 4.98
N THR A 253 16.68 -13.20 4.44
CA THR A 253 16.30 -12.11 3.53
C THR A 253 16.33 -10.73 4.19
N HIS A 254 16.06 -10.64 5.50
CA HIS A 254 16.01 -9.42 6.29
C HIS A 254 17.10 -9.32 7.36
N ASP A 255 18.06 -10.22 7.40
CA ASP A 255 19.09 -10.23 8.45
C ASP A 255 19.87 -8.91 8.50
N ARG A 256 20.15 -8.33 7.34
CA ARG A 256 20.79 -7.02 7.24
C ARG A 256 19.95 -5.93 7.90
N TYR A 257 18.64 -5.93 7.72
CA TYR A 257 17.72 -4.91 8.27
C TYR A 257 17.52 -5.12 9.78
N ARG A 258 17.40 -6.38 10.21
CA ARG A 258 17.29 -6.74 11.63
C ARG A 258 18.51 -6.32 12.45
N ALA A 259 19.70 -6.27 11.81
CA ALA A 259 20.93 -5.83 12.46
C ALA A 259 21.03 -4.31 12.60
N MET A 260 20.17 -3.53 11.95
CA MET A 260 20.15 -2.08 12.03
C MET A 260 19.28 -1.61 13.18
N SER A 261 19.66 -0.50 13.83
CA SER A 261 18.71 0.27 14.63
C SER A 261 17.59 0.82 13.73
N LEU A 262 16.44 1.21 14.32
CA LEU A 262 15.35 1.80 13.54
C LEU A 262 15.80 3.05 12.76
N GLU A 263 16.63 3.91 13.38
CA GLU A 263 17.15 5.10 12.69
C GLU A 263 18.05 4.75 11.49
N GLU A 264 18.93 3.76 11.64
CA GLU A 264 19.78 3.29 10.53
C GLU A 264 18.95 2.69 9.40
N PHE A 265 17.92 1.90 9.72
CA PHE A 265 17.01 1.35 8.73
C PHE A 265 16.24 2.44 8.00
N LEU A 266 15.64 3.39 8.72
CA LEU A 266 14.92 4.52 8.13
C LEU A 266 15.83 5.37 7.22
N ARG A 267 17.07 5.59 7.62
CA ARG A 267 18.07 6.33 6.79
C ARG A 267 18.41 5.54 5.54
N TYR A 268 18.68 4.25 5.68
CA TYR A 268 18.97 3.39 4.54
C TYR A 268 17.82 3.39 3.53
N THR A 269 16.57 3.27 3.99
CA THR A 269 15.39 3.31 3.12
C THR A 269 15.22 4.67 2.44
N TYR A 270 15.46 5.75 3.17
CA TYR A 270 15.39 7.11 2.63
C TYR A 270 16.42 7.34 1.52
N ASP A 271 17.67 6.95 1.76
CA ASP A 271 18.76 7.12 0.79
C ASP A 271 18.48 6.33 -0.49
N ARG A 272 17.90 5.13 -0.36
CA ARG A 272 17.45 4.32 -1.50
C ARG A 272 16.29 4.97 -2.25
N MET A 273 15.31 5.53 -1.54
CA MET A 273 14.21 6.26 -2.18
C MET A 273 14.72 7.48 -2.98
N VAL A 274 15.67 8.22 -2.43
CA VAL A 274 16.32 9.33 -3.14
C VAL A 274 17.03 8.81 -4.39
N ALA A 275 17.77 7.69 -4.28
CA ALA A 275 18.49 7.11 -5.41
C ALA A 275 17.52 6.63 -6.52
N VAL A 276 16.37 6.06 -6.17
CA VAL A 276 15.29 5.72 -7.11
C VAL A 276 14.78 6.98 -7.83
N ALA A 277 14.42 8.02 -7.07
CA ALA A 277 13.91 9.27 -7.64
C ALA A 277 14.91 9.97 -8.57
N GLU A 278 16.22 9.80 -8.30
CA GLU A 278 17.31 10.34 -9.11
C GLU A 278 17.79 9.37 -10.22
N ARG A 279 17.14 8.22 -10.39
CA ARG A 279 17.50 7.16 -11.35
C ARG A 279 18.94 6.64 -11.21
N LYS A 280 19.38 6.48 -9.97
CA LYS A 280 20.70 5.95 -9.60
C LYS A 280 20.65 4.48 -9.15
N LEU A 281 19.45 3.89 -9.14
CA LEU A 281 19.21 2.47 -8.96
C LEU A 281 18.75 1.84 -10.26
#